data_3600aa38f28f8f075cfddd72fb0b2b3c
#
_entry.id   3600aa38f28f8f075cfddd72fb0b2b3c
#
_cell.length_a   1.000
_cell.length_b   1.000
_cell.length_c   1.000
_cell.angle_alpha   90.00
_cell.angle_beta   90.00
_cell.angle_gamma   90.00
#
_symmetry.space_group_name_H-M   'P 1'
#
loop_
_entity.id
_entity.type
_entity.pdbx_description
1 polymer ?
#
loop_
_entity_poly.entity_id
_entity_poly.type
_entity_poly.pdbx_seq_one_letter_code
_entity_poly.pdbx_strand_id
1 'polypeptide(L)'
;RDLRMSRGLGDVYKRQACGDYKFEPQFLAMQSDGQPDFYMNCVIGLVHKWFGDELPKQLFAAWAGDARQAVYDDLAWLALENAVYEKELPKRPALAALRQAHASAFFESEYQLSRQEWMEKNQLVYAIQSARWKTVLGQRLPVLTPWEKGLSEALACPGTMSGEEVAAAIRTAFQKYLRFDGTAHAKTPLTLHFGERWAPLLTKLFTTEMVRTDDLAIGRSAAVGENGMVRASNALRSHLRSNERETEDRDYVERCFGRSLYAPKELALMEQRDCTGNHLGCHLWFTRGEPSPDKPVSADAQRLFQQAEEQAKRNRAAYVKNSDLYQSALLRLTEQIHNCMLIHQQPDAVSARQGHLDSRRVWRLPVLGDDKVFLRSDEESAPGFTVDLLLDGSASRLHCQETIAAQGYILAKSLADCGIPVRVSSFCSLRGYTVLRVLKDFGEKNGERKIFDYFAAGWNRDGLALRMAAELLDTAPADKHLLILLTDASPDDSHKILPTGKVPLSRDYDGQVGVEDTADEVRALRRKGIRVAAVFMGENANVPNARAIYGQDLAPIRRMDQLSAAAGRLIQTEIRELSG
;
A
#
# COMPACT_ATOMS: atom_id res chain seq x y z
N ARG A 1 26.03 -0.46 -11.98
CA ARG A 1 26.22 -0.11 -13.41
C ARG A 1 26.32 1.40 -13.53
N ASP A 2 27.31 1.86 -14.25
CA ASP A 2 27.72 3.25 -14.23
C ASP A 2 26.66 4.14 -14.93
N LEU A 3 25.88 4.92 -14.18
CA LEU A 3 24.89 5.90 -14.65
C LEU A 3 25.47 6.85 -15.72
N ARG A 4 26.78 7.08 -15.72
CA ARG A 4 27.47 7.89 -16.71
C ARG A 4 27.49 7.24 -18.11
N MET A 5 27.65 5.92 -18.20
CA MET A 5 27.63 5.21 -19.48
C MET A 5 26.22 5.16 -20.09
N SER A 6 25.18 4.89 -19.28
CA SER A 6 23.78 4.91 -19.72
C SER A 6 23.36 6.29 -20.23
N ARG A 7 23.80 7.37 -19.55
CA ARG A 7 23.53 8.74 -19.98
C ARG A 7 24.19 9.06 -21.33
N GLY A 8 25.46 8.65 -21.51
CA GLY A 8 26.16 8.84 -22.76
C GLY A 8 25.47 8.18 -23.96
N LEU A 9 24.91 6.99 -23.80
CA LEU A 9 24.21 6.26 -24.85
C LEU A 9 22.88 6.95 -25.20
N GLY A 10 22.11 7.41 -24.22
CA GLY A 10 20.89 8.19 -24.46
C GLY A 10 21.16 9.48 -25.24
N ASP A 11 22.24 10.18 -24.94
CA ASP A 11 22.63 11.39 -25.66
C ASP A 11 23.05 11.11 -27.12
N VAL A 12 23.67 9.98 -27.39
CA VAL A 12 23.96 9.53 -28.76
C VAL A 12 22.68 9.36 -29.56
N TYR A 13 21.65 8.70 -29.02
CA TYR A 13 20.36 8.51 -29.69
C TYR A 13 19.68 9.82 -30.05
N LYS A 14 19.69 10.79 -29.13
CA LYS A 14 19.12 12.12 -29.35
C LYS A 14 19.83 12.88 -30.46
N ARG A 15 21.16 12.91 -30.42
CA ARG A 15 22.00 13.59 -31.43
C ARG A 15 21.85 12.95 -32.81
N GLN A 16 21.78 11.63 -32.89
CA GLN A 16 21.52 10.93 -34.15
C GLN A 16 20.11 11.23 -34.70
N ALA A 17 19.11 11.35 -33.83
CA ALA A 17 17.76 11.64 -34.25
C ALA A 17 17.61 13.04 -34.82
N CYS A 18 18.19 14.06 -34.18
CA CYS A 18 18.14 15.44 -34.66
C CYS A 18 19.16 15.74 -35.74
N GLY A 19 20.26 15.00 -35.84
CA GLY A 19 21.38 15.29 -36.77
C GLY A 19 22.29 16.42 -36.27
N ASP A 20 22.11 16.88 -35.02
CA ASP A 20 22.95 17.88 -34.38
C ASP A 20 23.80 17.26 -33.26
N TYR A 21 25.07 17.11 -33.50
CA TYR A 21 26.03 16.52 -32.54
C TYR A 21 26.47 17.50 -31.45
N LYS A 22 26.16 18.79 -31.57
CA LYS A 22 26.43 19.82 -30.56
C LYS A 22 25.28 19.98 -29.58
N PHE A 23 24.14 19.33 -29.86
CA PHE A 23 22.98 19.37 -28.99
C PHE A 23 23.31 18.87 -27.57
N GLU A 24 23.02 19.68 -26.58
CA GLU A 24 23.12 19.33 -25.15
C GLU A 24 21.73 19.05 -24.58
N PRO A 25 21.30 17.78 -24.56
CA PRO A 25 19.95 17.43 -24.15
C PRO A 25 19.73 17.63 -22.65
N GLN A 26 18.63 18.29 -22.31
CA GLN A 26 18.19 18.50 -20.91
C GLN A 26 17.34 17.37 -20.37
N PHE A 27 16.75 16.56 -21.26
CA PHE A 27 15.87 15.44 -20.90
C PHE A 27 16.54 14.12 -21.25
N LEU A 28 16.25 13.09 -20.47
CA LEU A 28 16.75 11.73 -20.67
C LEU A 28 15.62 10.73 -20.35
N ALA A 29 15.33 9.87 -21.31
CA ALA A 29 14.36 8.80 -21.15
C ALA A 29 15.08 7.50 -20.76
N MET A 30 14.64 6.86 -19.67
CA MET A 30 15.18 5.61 -19.13
C MET A 30 14.05 4.60 -18.96
N GLN A 31 14.33 3.34 -19.22
CA GLN A 31 13.43 2.23 -18.91
C GLN A 31 13.54 1.85 -17.43
N SER A 32 12.59 1.05 -16.94
CA SER A 32 12.55 0.58 -15.55
C SER A 32 13.79 -0.22 -15.14
N ASP A 33 14.45 -0.89 -16.09
CA ASP A 33 15.71 -1.63 -15.89
C ASP A 33 16.95 -0.73 -15.80
N GLY A 34 16.79 0.60 -15.92
CA GLY A 34 17.87 1.58 -15.88
C GLY A 34 18.66 1.70 -17.19
N GLN A 35 18.17 1.13 -18.30
CA GLN A 35 18.73 1.35 -19.63
C GLN A 35 18.08 2.57 -20.29
N PRO A 36 18.79 3.30 -21.18
CA PRO A 36 18.19 4.38 -21.96
C PRO A 36 17.11 3.83 -22.89
N ASP A 37 15.91 4.43 -22.86
CA ASP A 37 14.88 4.11 -23.83
C ASP A 37 15.26 4.64 -25.21
N PHE A 38 15.42 3.73 -26.16
CA PHE A 38 15.88 4.11 -27.49
C PHE A 38 14.87 5.01 -28.22
N TYR A 39 13.58 4.62 -28.25
CA TYR A 39 12.56 5.35 -28.97
C TYR A 39 12.30 6.74 -28.39
N MET A 40 12.10 6.84 -27.08
CA MET A 40 11.82 8.12 -26.43
C MET A 40 13.01 9.06 -26.44
N ASN A 41 14.25 8.56 -26.38
CA ASN A 41 15.42 9.41 -26.61
C ASN A 41 15.50 9.91 -28.07
N CYS A 42 15.10 9.11 -29.06
CA CYS A 42 14.93 9.61 -30.42
C CYS A 42 13.85 10.71 -30.49
N VAL A 43 12.71 10.53 -29.82
CA VAL A 43 11.63 11.54 -29.75
C VAL A 43 12.16 12.86 -29.17
N ILE A 44 12.94 12.82 -28.07
CA ILE A 44 13.56 14.02 -27.49
C ILE A 44 14.44 14.74 -28.52
N GLY A 45 15.25 14.01 -29.27
CA GLY A 45 16.05 14.57 -30.36
C GLY A 45 15.20 15.16 -31.49
N LEU A 46 14.09 14.52 -31.85
CA LEU A 46 13.16 15.03 -32.87
C LEU A 46 12.41 16.29 -32.41
N VAL A 47 12.07 16.40 -31.12
CA VAL A 47 11.48 17.61 -30.54
C VAL A 47 12.46 18.77 -30.68
N HIS A 48 13.75 18.57 -30.37
CA HIS A 48 14.79 19.55 -30.63
C HIS A 48 14.86 19.95 -32.11
N LYS A 49 14.88 18.97 -33.01
CA LYS A 49 14.96 19.20 -34.46
C LYS A 49 13.81 20.05 -35.01
N TRP A 50 12.58 19.77 -34.59
CA TRP A 50 11.38 20.37 -35.15
C TRP A 50 10.87 21.60 -34.41
N PHE A 51 11.09 21.68 -33.11
CA PHE A 51 10.54 22.71 -32.23
C PHE A 51 11.59 23.54 -31.50
N GLY A 52 12.87 23.14 -31.60
CA GLY A 52 13.97 23.81 -30.88
C GLY A 52 13.99 23.50 -29.39
N ASP A 53 14.94 24.10 -28.67
CA ASP A 53 15.16 23.84 -27.25
C ASP A 53 14.28 24.70 -26.33
N GLU A 54 13.94 25.91 -26.78
CA GLU A 54 13.24 26.87 -25.95
C GLU A 54 11.79 26.48 -25.66
N LEU A 55 11.10 25.86 -26.63
CA LEU A 55 9.72 25.46 -26.48
C LEU A 55 9.52 24.41 -25.40
N PRO A 56 10.26 23.27 -25.36
CA PRO A 56 10.13 22.32 -24.28
C PRO A 56 10.51 22.94 -22.92
N LYS A 57 11.57 23.76 -22.87
CA LYS A 57 11.97 24.44 -21.61
C LYS A 57 10.83 25.30 -21.05
N GLN A 58 10.24 26.15 -21.87
CA GLN A 58 9.14 27.02 -21.45
C GLN A 58 7.87 26.25 -21.12
N LEU A 59 7.57 25.21 -21.91
CA LEU A 59 6.40 24.37 -21.67
C LEU A 59 6.48 23.67 -20.32
N PHE A 60 7.56 22.95 -20.06
CA PHE A 60 7.74 22.22 -18.82
C PHE A 60 8.04 23.11 -17.60
N ALA A 61 8.54 24.33 -17.80
CA ALA A 61 8.69 25.31 -16.72
C ALA A 61 7.33 25.80 -16.20
N ALA A 62 6.28 25.75 -17.02
CA ALA A 62 4.94 26.23 -16.64
C ALA A 62 4.36 25.49 -15.42
N TRP A 63 4.70 24.22 -15.21
CA TRP A 63 4.25 23.40 -14.08
C TRP A 63 5.40 22.83 -13.24
N ALA A 64 6.60 23.36 -13.39
CA ALA A 64 7.73 22.94 -12.58
C ALA A 64 7.47 23.17 -11.09
N GLY A 65 7.65 22.14 -10.28
CA GLY A 65 7.36 22.15 -8.84
C GLY A 65 5.86 22.05 -8.50
N ASP A 66 5.00 21.71 -9.45
CA ASP A 66 3.62 21.36 -9.18
C ASP A 66 3.52 19.95 -8.57
N ALA A 67 2.53 19.69 -7.71
CA ALA A 67 2.30 18.38 -7.13
C ALA A 67 2.01 17.28 -8.17
N ARG A 68 1.39 17.68 -9.29
CA ARG A 68 1.08 16.82 -10.45
C ARG A 68 2.11 16.95 -11.57
N GLN A 69 3.30 17.48 -11.31
CA GLN A 69 4.31 17.71 -12.35
C GLN A 69 4.57 16.44 -13.18
N ALA A 70 4.68 15.27 -12.55
CA ALA A 70 4.91 14.01 -13.25
C ALA A 70 3.78 13.70 -14.25
N VAL A 71 2.53 13.91 -13.86
CA VAL A 71 1.36 13.70 -14.73
C VAL A 71 1.39 14.65 -15.93
N TYR A 72 1.71 15.91 -15.70
CA TYR A 72 1.82 16.90 -16.79
C TYR A 72 2.99 16.58 -17.72
N ASP A 73 4.14 16.19 -17.16
CA ASP A 73 5.32 15.80 -17.94
C ASP A 73 5.00 14.60 -18.86
N ASP A 74 4.41 13.54 -18.34
CA ASP A 74 4.06 12.33 -19.11
C ASP A 74 3.06 12.60 -20.22
N LEU A 75 1.99 13.31 -19.91
CA LEU A 75 0.96 13.65 -20.88
C LEU A 75 1.47 14.63 -21.94
N ALA A 76 2.34 15.58 -21.57
CA ALA A 76 2.96 16.51 -22.50
C ALA A 76 3.91 15.77 -23.47
N TRP A 77 4.73 14.84 -22.94
CA TRP A 77 5.59 14.01 -23.79
C TRP A 77 4.80 13.13 -24.76
N LEU A 78 3.63 12.63 -24.36
CA LEU A 78 2.76 11.85 -25.23
C LEU A 78 2.20 12.68 -26.41
N ALA A 79 1.91 13.97 -26.18
CA ALA A 79 1.47 14.90 -27.21
C ALA A 79 2.63 15.31 -28.15
N LEU A 80 3.80 15.64 -27.58
CA LEU A 80 4.99 15.98 -28.35
C LEU A 80 5.45 14.80 -29.20
N GLU A 81 5.39 13.57 -28.68
CA GLU A 81 5.73 12.33 -29.37
C GLU A 81 4.94 12.19 -30.66
N ASN A 82 3.61 12.33 -30.60
CA ASN A 82 2.77 12.17 -31.77
C ASN A 82 3.07 13.25 -32.84
N ALA A 83 3.20 14.49 -32.42
CA ALA A 83 3.45 15.61 -33.32
C ALA A 83 4.78 15.44 -34.09
N VAL A 84 5.86 15.06 -33.41
CA VAL A 84 7.17 14.88 -34.08
C VAL A 84 7.26 13.58 -34.86
N TYR A 85 6.59 12.52 -34.40
CA TYR A 85 6.49 11.26 -35.12
C TYR A 85 5.86 11.46 -36.47
N GLU A 86 4.69 12.09 -36.53
CA GLU A 86 3.99 12.32 -37.82
C GLU A 86 4.77 13.25 -38.76
N LYS A 87 5.49 14.24 -38.23
CA LYS A 87 6.37 15.12 -39.00
C LYS A 87 7.56 14.37 -39.61
N GLU A 88 8.16 13.45 -38.87
CA GLU A 88 9.38 12.76 -39.29
C GLU A 88 9.10 11.48 -40.09
N LEU A 89 7.95 10.84 -39.91
CA LEU A 89 7.60 9.57 -40.55
C LEU A 89 7.80 9.56 -42.08
N PRO A 90 7.41 10.62 -42.86
CA PRO A 90 7.65 10.64 -44.29
C PRO A 90 9.14 10.62 -44.67
N LYS A 91 10.01 11.12 -43.79
CA LYS A 91 11.47 11.17 -44.00
C LYS A 91 12.17 9.94 -43.50
N ARG A 92 11.62 9.29 -42.46
CA ARG A 92 12.20 8.11 -41.78
C ARG A 92 11.14 7.05 -41.51
N PRO A 93 10.74 6.26 -42.53
CA PRO A 93 9.70 5.23 -42.37
C PRO A 93 10.01 4.18 -41.30
N ALA A 94 11.30 3.94 -40.98
CA ALA A 94 11.72 3.03 -39.93
C ALA A 94 11.20 3.41 -38.52
N LEU A 95 10.81 4.67 -38.32
CA LEU A 95 10.20 5.12 -37.06
C LEU A 95 8.90 4.38 -36.74
N ALA A 96 8.16 3.91 -37.75
CA ALA A 96 6.94 3.14 -37.50
C ALA A 96 7.22 1.83 -36.79
N ALA A 97 8.27 1.10 -37.19
CA ALA A 97 8.68 -0.14 -36.54
C ALA A 97 9.20 0.11 -35.13
N LEU A 98 9.95 1.19 -34.91
CA LEU A 98 10.44 1.56 -33.57
C LEU A 98 9.30 1.95 -32.62
N ARG A 99 8.31 2.70 -33.13
CA ARG A 99 7.11 3.06 -32.36
C ARG A 99 6.31 1.83 -31.96
N GLN A 100 6.15 0.87 -32.90
CA GLN A 100 5.47 -0.40 -32.59
C GLN A 100 6.24 -1.24 -31.58
N ALA A 101 7.57 -1.32 -31.71
CA ALA A 101 8.40 -2.04 -30.74
C ALA A 101 8.31 -1.41 -29.33
N HIS A 102 8.34 -0.07 -29.25
CA HIS A 102 8.14 0.64 -27.98
C HIS A 102 6.75 0.37 -27.39
N ALA A 103 5.69 0.41 -28.20
CA ALA A 103 4.34 0.11 -27.77
C ALA A 103 4.20 -1.34 -27.28
N SER A 104 4.87 -2.30 -27.92
CA SER A 104 4.89 -3.71 -27.47
C SER A 104 5.63 -3.85 -26.13
N ALA A 105 6.80 -3.22 -26.01
CA ALA A 105 7.59 -3.23 -24.78
C ALA A 105 6.84 -2.60 -23.60
N PHE A 106 6.03 -1.56 -23.84
CA PHE A 106 5.16 -0.95 -22.82
C PHE A 106 4.20 -1.98 -22.21
N PHE A 107 3.55 -2.82 -23.02
CA PHE A 107 2.64 -3.86 -22.51
C PHE A 107 3.38 -5.07 -21.96
N GLU A 108 4.57 -5.41 -22.48
CA GLU A 108 5.40 -6.47 -21.90
C GLU A 108 5.88 -6.12 -20.49
N SER A 109 6.28 -4.87 -20.26
CA SER A 109 6.65 -4.40 -18.93
C SER A 109 5.47 -4.45 -17.96
N GLU A 110 4.24 -4.18 -18.44
CA GLU A 110 3.02 -4.27 -17.64
C GLU A 110 2.79 -5.67 -17.07
N TYR A 111 3.05 -6.72 -17.85
CA TYR A 111 2.90 -8.11 -17.40
C TYR A 111 3.93 -8.52 -16.34
N GLN A 112 5.03 -7.79 -16.24
CA GLN A 112 6.09 -8.05 -15.28
C GLN A 112 5.87 -7.33 -13.94
N LEU A 113 4.96 -6.34 -13.91
CA LEU A 113 4.69 -5.58 -12.70
C LEU A 113 4.00 -6.43 -11.64
N SER A 114 4.46 -6.29 -10.41
CA SER A 114 3.74 -6.79 -9.26
C SER A 114 2.40 -6.04 -9.11
N ARG A 115 1.44 -6.64 -8.41
CA ARG A 115 0.15 -5.97 -8.13
C ARG A 115 0.36 -4.65 -7.39
N GLN A 116 1.33 -4.58 -6.51
CA GLN A 116 1.73 -3.38 -5.76
C GLN A 116 2.14 -2.25 -6.69
N GLU A 117 3.11 -2.50 -7.55
CA GLU A 117 3.61 -1.51 -8.52
C GLU A 117 2.49 -1.05 -9.46
N TRP A 118 1.61 -1.99 -9.87
CA TRP A 118 0.46 -1.65 -10.71
C TRP A 118 -0.53 -0.72 -9.98
N MET A 119 -0.80 -0.93 -8.70
CA MET A 119 -1.70 -0.07 -7.90
C MET A 119 -1.10 1.31 -7.60
N GLU A 120 0.21 1.44 -7.62
CA GLU A 120 0.92 2.71 -7.45
C GLU A 120 0.97 3.56 -8.72
N LYS A 121 0.75 2.98 -9.89
CA LYS A 121 0.71 3.74 -11.16
C LYS A 121 -0.35 4.85 -11.14
N ASN A 122 -0.03 5.96 -11.78
CA ASN A 122 -1.04 6.98 -12.04
C ASN A 122 -2.01 6.47 -13.11
N GLN A 123 -3.20 6.12 -12.70
CA GLN A 123 -4.19 5.47 -13.54
C GLN A 123 -4.66 6.31 -14.72
N LEU A 124 -4.71 7.64 -14.56
CA LEU A 124 -5.05 8.54 -15.66
C LEU A 124 -3.98 8.49 -16.76
N VAL A 125 -2.71 8.67 -16.37
CA VAL A 125 -1.59 8.62 -17.31
C VAL A 125 -1.58 7.28 -18.02
N TYR A 126 -1.69 6.18 -17.25
CA TYR A 126 -1.75 4.83 -17.79
C TYR A 126 -2.91 4.62 -18.77
N ALA A 127 -4.11 5.10 -18.46
CA ALA A 127 -5.27 4.96 -19.35
C ALA A 127 -5.04 5.65 -20.72
N ILE A 128 -4.48 6.87 -20.69
CA ILE A 128 -4.18 7.64 -21.90
C ILE A 128 -3.02 7.01 -22.70
N GLN A 129 -1.94 6.59 -22.02
CA GLN A 129 -0.81 5.89 -22.65
C GLN A 129 -1.26 4.55 -23.28
N SER A 130 -2.00 3.75 -22.52
CA SER A 130 -2.54 2.47 -22.99
C SER A 130 -3.44 2.64 -24.23
N ALA A 131 -4.29 3.66 -24.24
CA ALA A 131 -5.12 3.97 -25.41
C ALA A 131 -4.25 4.34 -26.63
N ARG A 132 -3.22 5.18 -26.42
CA ARG A 132 -2.27 5.56 -27.48
C ARG A 132 -1.54 4.33 -28.04
N TRP A 133 -0.92 3.53 -27.19
CA TRP A 133 -0.11 2.40 -27.63
C TRP A 133 -0.95 1.27 -28.24
N LYS A 134 -2.17 1.02 -27.77
CA LYS A 134 -3.10 0.10 -28.42
C LYS A 134 -3.52 0.57 -29.81
N THR A 135 -3.70 1.88 -29.99
CA THR A 135 -3.95 2.46 -31.31
C THR A 135 -2.76 2.19 -32.26
N VAL A 136 -1.53 2.38 -31.78
CA VAL A 136 -0.30 2.12 -32.57
C VAL A 136 -0.19 0.65 -32.95
N LEU A 137 -0.60 -0.27 -32.08
CA LEU A 137 -0.57 -1.72 -32.32
C LEU A 137 -1.80 -2.24 -33.10
N GLY A 138 -2.77 -1.38 -33.41
CA GLY A 138 -4.01 -1.79 -34.08
C GLY A 138 -4.90 -2.69 -33.20
N GLN A 139 -4.76 -2.63 -31.88
CA GLN A 139 -5.51 -3.42 -30.93
C GLN A 139 -6.80 -2.71 -30.51
N ARG A 140 -7.73 -3.49 -29.90
CA ARG A 140 -8.98 -2.93 -29.35
C ARG A 140 -8.66 -1.92 -28.26
N LEU A 141 -9.23 -0.72 -28.37
CA LEU A 141 -9.06 0.35 -27.40
C LEU A 141 -9.60 -0.06 -26.01
N PRO A 142 -8.97 0.40 -24.92
CA PRO A 142 -9.53 0.22 -23.59
C PRO A 142 -10.82 1.03 -23.45
N VAL A 143 -11.67 0.65 -22.54
CA VAL A 143 -12.87 1.44 -22.20
C VAL A 143 -12.40 2.67 -21.45
N LEU A 144 -12.43 3.83 -22.11
CA LEU A 144 -12.16 5.13 -21.53
C LEU A 144 -13.47 5.79 -21.10
N THR A 145 -13.44 6.54 -20.01
CA THR A 145 -14.52 7.46 -19.67
C THR A 145 -14.63 8.56 -20.73
N PRO A 146 -15.79 9.22 -20.90
CA PRO A 146 -15.94 10.33 -21.84
C PRO A 146 -14.92 11.46 -21.61
N TRP A 147 -14.51 11.67 -20.38
CA TRP A 147 -13.53 12.66 -19.97
C TRP A 147 -12.09 12.25 -20.37
N GLU A 148 -11.68 11.00 -20.12
CA GLU A 148 -10.39 10.46 -20.55
C GLU A 148 -10.27 10.43 -22.07
N LYS A 149 -11.35 10.05 -22.76
CA LYS A 149 -11.41 10.08 -24.21
C LYS A 149 -11.20 11.50 -24.76
N GLY A 150 -11.89 12.49 -24.17
CA GLY A 150 -11.71 13.89 -24.57
C GLY A 150 -10.29 14.41 -24.32
N LEU A 151 -9.65 14.02 -23.22
CA LEU A 151 -8.25 14.34 -22.93
C LEU A 151 -7.32 13.66 -23.94
N SER A 152 -7.50 12.39 -24.22
CA SER A 152 -6.70 11.62 -25.21
C SER A 152 -6.79 12.24 -26.60
N GLU A 153 -7.98 12.65 -27.04
CA GLU A 153 -8.20 13.34 -28.32
C GLU A 153 -7.54 14.73 -28.35
N ALA A 154 -7.63 15.50 -27.24
CA ALA A 154 -6.99 16.81 -27.15
C ALA A 154 -5.45 16.74 -27.17
N LEU A 155 -4.87 15.62 -26.70
CA LEU A 155 -3.42 15.37 -26.74
C LEU A 155 -2.95 14.63 -28.00
N ALA A 156 -3.83 14.35 -28.97
CA ALA A 156 -3.48 13.74 -30.23
C ALA A 156 -2.96 14.77 -31.25
N CYS A 157 -2.00 15.61 -30.86
CA CYS A 157 -1.44 16.67 -31.69
C CYS A 157 -0.92 16.15 -33.03
N PRO A 158 -1.54 16.52 -34.19
CA PRO A 158 -1.10 16.05 -35.51
C PRO A 158 0.21 16.69 -35.95
N GLY A 159 0.95 16.03 -36.82
CA GLY A 159 2.21 16.49 -37.34
C GLY A 159 2.16 17.81 -38.18
N THR A 160 0.98 18.31 -38.53
CA THR A 160 0.82 19.59 -39.22
C THR A 160 1.01 20.80 -38.29
N MET A 161 0.86 20.65 -36.97
CA MET A 161 0.94 21.73 -36.00
C MET A 161 2.37 22.25 -35.84
N SER A 162 2.51 23.55 -35.68
CA SER A 162 3.76 24.18 -35.24
C SER A 162 4.03 23.87 -33.74
N GLY A 163 5.26 24.11 -33.29
CA GLY A 163 5.60 23.90 -31.88
C GLY A 163 4.75 24.74 -30.92
N GLU A 164 4.47 25.99 -31.27
CA GLU A 164 3.64 26.88 -30.46
C GLU A 164 2.18 26.41 -30.38
N GLU A 165 1.64 25.90 -31.50
CA GLU A 165 0.29 25.32 -31.54
C GLU A 165 0.21 24.07 -30.69
N VAL A 166 1.22 23.18 -30.71
CA VAL A 166 1.29 22.01 -29.84
C VAL A 166 1.33 22.41 -28.38
N ALA A 167 2.17 23.40 -28.03
CA ALA A 167 2.26 23.89 -26.65
C ALA A 167 0.93 24.53 -26.19
N ALA A 168 0.25 25.28 -27.06
CA ALA A 168 -1.06 25.86 -26.77
C ALA A 168 -2.14 24.77 -26.59
N ALA A 169 -2.14 23.74 -27.43
CA ALA A 169 -3.06 22.61 -27.33
C ALA A 169 -2.87 21.85 -25.99
N ILE A 170 -1.62 21.57 -25.58
CA ILE A 170 -1.31 20.93 -24.30
C ILE A 170 -1.82 21.78 -23.15
N ARG A 171 -1.52 23.10 -23.12
CA ARG A 171 -1.98 24.00 -22.06
C ARG A 171 -3.52 24.04 -21.99
N THR A 172 -4.20 24.14 -23.13
CA THR A 172 -5.66 24.15 -23.21
C THR A 172 -6.25 22.83 -22.70
N ALA A 173 -5.66 21.70 -23.08
CA ALA A 173 -6.07 20.38 -22.59
C ALA A 173 -5.91 20.29 -21.05
N PHE A 174 -4.78 20.75 -20.50
CA PHE A 174 -4.54 20.73 -19.06
C PHE A 174 -5.46 21.67 -18.31
N GLN A 175 -5.75 22.86 -18.84
CA GLN A 175 -6.73 23.78 -18.24
C GLN A 175 -8.13 23.16 -18.22
N LYS A 176 -8.56 22.58 -19.33
CA LYS A 176 -9.93 22.03 -19.47
C LYS A 176 -10.13 20.75 -18.67
N TYR A 177 -9.18 19.83 -18.69
CA TYR A 177 -9.34 18.49 -18.15
C TYR A 177 -8.67 18.29 -16.78
N LEU A 178 -7.57 18.98 -16.51
CA LEU A 178 -6.79 18.82 -15.28
C LEU A 178 -6.91 20.04 -14.34
N ARG A 179 -7.73 21.05 -14.69
CA ARG A 179 -7.87 22.30 -13.92
C ARG A 179 -6.55 22.99 -13.67
N PHE A 180 -5.64 22.93 -14.64
CA PHE A 180 -4.37 23.64 -14.57
C PHE A 180 -4.63 25.15 -14.80
N ASP A 181 -4.29 26.00 -13.85
CA ASP A 181 -4.63 27.44 -13.88
C ASP A 181 -3.79 28.25 -14.87
N GLY A 182 -2.77 27.64 -15.48
CA GLY A 182 -1.90 28.33 -16.45
C GLY A 182 -1.00 29.40 -15.83
N THR A 183 -1.14 29.67 -14.57
CA THR A 183 -0.30 30.63 -13.86
C THR A 183 0.93 29.91 -13.29
N ALA A 184 1.97 29.77 -14.14
CA ALA A 184 3.28 29.97 -13.59
C ALA A 184 3.25 31.38 -13.02
N HIS A 185 2.96 31.54 -11.74
CA HIS A 185 3.15 32.80 -11.10
C HIS A 185 4.64 33.12 -11.21
N ALA A 186 4.98 33.96 -12.19
CA ALA A 186 6.23 34.68 -12.22
C ALA A 186 6.30 35.42 -10.88
N LYS A 187 6.90 34.80 -9.89
CA LYS A 187 7.18 35.47 -8.63
C LYS A 187 8.44 36.25 -8.82
N THR A 188 8.28 37.54 -8.70
CA THR A 188 9.38 38.45 -8.30
C THR A 188 10.18 37.77 -7.18
N PRO A 189 11.47 37.53 -7.37
CA PRO A 189 12.28 36.90 -6.34
C PRO A 189 12.41 37.86 -5.16
N LEU A 190 11.91 37.46 -4.01
CA LEU A 190 12.30 38.07 -2.75
C LEU A 190 13.76 37.68 -2.51
N THR A 191 14.68 38.63 -2.77
CA THR A 191 16.10 38.44 -2.59
C THR A 191 16.44 38.46 -1.09
N LEU A 192 16.54 37.28 -0.48
CA LEU A 192 17.21 37.11 0.80
C LEU A 192 18.68 36.74 0.51
N HIS A 193 19.57 37.70 0.72
CA HIS A 193 21.01 37.48 0.64
C HIS A 193 21.48 36.61 1.81
N PHE A 194 21.74 35.34 1.55
CA PHE A 194 22.57 34.49 2.41
C PHE A 194 23.99 34.47 1.84
N GLY A 195 24.98 34.85 2.70
CA GLY A 195 26.35 35.05 2.30
C GLY A 195 27.02 33.83 1.62
N GLU A 196 27.95 34.12 0.74
CA GLU A 196 28.70 33.25 -0.17
C GLU A 196 29.47 32.06 0.47
N ARG A 197 29.47 31.94 1.79
CA ARG A 197 30.25 30.92 2.52
C ARG A 197 29.64 29.50 2.53
N TRP A 198 28.40 29.33 2.16
CA TRP A 198 27.69 28.03 2.24
C TRP A 198 27.38 27.38 0.88
N ALA A 199 27.70 28.07 -0.21
CA ALA A 199 27.44 27.60 -1.57
C ALA A 199 28.13 26.26 -1.94
N PRO A 200 29.39 25.98 -1.57
CA PRO A 200 30.06 24.76 -2.01
C PRO A 200 29.62 23.50 -1.25
N LEU A 201 28.99 23.61 -0.07
CA LEU A 201 28.50 22.45 0.68
C LEU A 201 27.12 21.98 0.19
N LEU A 202 26.33 22.90 -0.35
CA LEU A 202 24.98 22.59 -0.87
C LEU A 202 25.01 21.96 -2.27
N THR A 203 26.01 22.25 -3.08
CA THR A 203 26.15 21.67 -4.43
C THR A 203 26.52 20.19 -4.43
N LYS A 204 27.09 19.65 -3.34
CA LYS A 204 27.36 18.21 -3.19
C LYS A 204 26.14 17.38 -2.74
N LEU A 205 25.09 18.01 -2.25
CA LEU A 205 23.89 17.35 -1.70
C LEU A 205 22.72 17.24 -2.70
N PHE A 206 22.85 17.81 -3.89
CA PHE A 206 21.76 17.82 -4.88
C PHE A 206 22.20 17.20 -6.20
N THR A 207 22.34 15.87 -6.18
CA THR A 207 22.32 15.06 -7.39
C THR A 207 20.86 14.90 -7.84
N THR A 208 20.63 15.36 -9.06
CA THR A 208 19.55 14.99 -10.00
C THR A 208 18.35 14.27 -9.39
N GLU A 209 17.24 14.96 -9.13
CA GLU A 209 15.93 14.31 -8.96
C GLU A 209 15.56 13.63 -10.28
N MET A 210 15.73 12.31 -10.32
CA MET A 210 15.11 11.49 -11.34
C MET A 210 13.63 11.31 -10.97
N VAL A 211 12.76 11.90 -11.77
CA VAL A 211 11.33 11.57 -11.71
C VAL A 211 11.18 10.20 -12.37
N ARG A 212 10.94 9.18 -11.56
CA ARG A 212 10.52 7.87 -12.06
C ARG A 212 9.05 7.96 -12.40
N THR A 213 8.75 7.86 -13.66
CA THR A 213 7.46 7.37 -14.12
C THR A 213 7.56 5.86 -14.27
N ASP A 214 6.48 5.13 -14.00
CA ASP A 214 6.49 3.69 -13.72
C ASP A 214 7.13 2.78 -14.79
N ASP A 215 7.35 3.26 -16.02
CA ASP A 215 8.03 2.54 -17.10
C ASP A 215 9.09 3.38 -17.81
N LEU A 216 9.06 4.70 -17.66
CA LEU A 216 9.94 5.62 -18.35
C LEU A 216 10.33 6.78 -17.43
N ALA A 217 11.58 6.85 -17.01
CA ALA A 217 12.08 7.99 -16.27
C ALA A 217 12.62 9.04 -17.26
N ILE A 218 11.89 10.13 -17.43
CA ILE A 218 12.38 11.31 -18.16
C ILE A 218 12.92 12.29 -17.13
N GLY A 219 14.24 12.33 -16.98
CA GLY A 219 14.93 13.21 -16.03
C GLY A 219 15.28 14.56 -16.66
N ARG A 220 15.08 15.64 -15.91
CA ARG A 220 15.65 16.94 -16.23
C ARG A 220 17.09 17.01 -15.75
N SER A 221 18.03 17.27 -16.65
CA SER A 221 19.38 17.66 -16.27
C SER A 221 19.30 19.07 -15.66
N ALA A 222 19.52 19.17 -14.35
CA ALA A 222 19.68 20.50 -13.75
C ALA A 222 20.90 21.17 -14.35
N ALA A 223 20.70 22.19 -15.17
CA ALA A 223 21.76 23.13 -15.50
C ALA A 223 22.22 23.75 -14.18
N VAL A 224 23.50 23.57 -13.87
CA VAL A 224 24.18 24.28 -12.79
C VAL A 224 24.28 25.73 -13.22
N GLY A 225 23.34 26.54 -12.78
CA GLY A 225 23.30 27.96 -13.06
C GLY A 225 22.23 28.63 -12.21
N GLU A 226 22.68 29.34 -11.20
CA GLU A 226 22.00 30.46 -10.55
C GLU A 226 20.51 30.30 -10.24
N ASN A 227 20.16 29.76 -9.08
CA ASN A 227 19.02 30.27 -8.30
C ASN A 227 18.72 29.38 -7.09
N GLY A 228 19.52 29.53 -6.03
CA GLY A 228 19.26 28.94 -4.70
C GLY A 228 18.06 29.55 -3.96
N MET A 229 17.22 30.35 -4.64
CA MET A 229 16.26 31.23 -3.97
C MET A 229 14.79 30.80 -4.05
N VAL A 230 14.48 29.74 -4.75
CA VAL A 230 13.09 29.31 -4.97
C VAL A 230 12.51 28.46 -3.80
N ARG A 231 13.31 28.12 -2.80
CA ARG A 231 12.95 27.10 -1.79
C ARG A 231 12.09 27.56 -0.61
N ALA A 232 12.19 28.79 -0.14
CA ALA A 232 11.41 29.24 1.02
C ALA A 232 9.92 29.52 0.69
N SER A 233 9.60 29.88 -0.56
CA SER A 233 8.22 30.06 -1.01
C SER A 233 7.53 28.73 -1.37
N ASN A 234 8.29 27.65 -1.57
CA ASN A 234 7.76 26.33 -1.87
C ASN A 234 7.24 25.59 -0.63
N ALA A 235 7.74 25.89 0.57
CA ALA A 235 7.28 25.25 1.80
C ALA A 235 5.80 25.58 2.14
N LEU A 236 5.37 26.83 1.95
CA LEU A 236 3.97 27.22 2.20
C LEU A 236 3.02 26.70 1.11
N ARG A 237 3.50 26.55 -0.13
CA ARG A 237 2.77 25.94 -1.23
C ARG A 237 2.78 24.42 -1.17
N SER A 238 3.83 23.81 -0.61
CA SER A 238 3.86 22.36 -0.40
C SER A 238 2.75 21.92 0.55
N HIS A 239 2.40 22.69 1.57
CA HIS A 239 1.29 22.39 2.47
C HIS A 239 -0.09 22.46 1.79
N LEU A 240 -0.35 23.44 0.93
CA LEU A 240 -1.62 23.54 0.21
C LEU A 240 -1.76 22.46 -0.89
N ARG A 241 -0.64 22.07 -1.49
CA ARG A 241 -0.58 21.03 -2.53
C ARG A 241 -0.48 19.61 -1.96
N SER A 242 0.04 19.46 -0.75
CA SER A 242 -0.04 18.23 0.03
C SER A 242 -1.51 17.82 0.24
N ASN A 243 -2.37 18.78 0.56
CA ASN A 243 -3.79 18.52 0.80
C ASN A 243 -4.57 18.05 -0.45
N GLU A 244 -4.19 18.52 -1.66
CA GLU A 244 -4.86 18.05 -2.90
C GLU A 244 -4.44 16.64 -3.28
N ARG A 245 -3.16 16.32 -3.15
CA ARG A 245 -2.63 14.97 -3.38
C ARG A 245 -3.15 13.98 -2.35
N GLU A 246 -3.21 14.37 -1.11
CA GLU A 246 -3.77 13.59 -0.01
C GLU A 246 -5.27 13.30 -0.22
N THR A 247 -6.02 14.27 -0.73
CA THR A 247 -7.44 14.04 -1.10
C THR A 247 -7.58 13.08 -2.28
N GLU A 248 -6.70 13.13 -3.27
CA GLU A 248 -6.72 12.19 -4.40
C GLU A 248 -6.35 10.77 -3.97
N ASP A 249 -5.31 10.61 -3.16
CA ASP A 249 -4.88 9.31 -2.64
C ASP A 249 -5.94 8.72 -1.70
N ARG A 250 -6.55 9.54 -0.88
CA ARG A 250 -7.70 9.15 -0.05
C ARG A 250 -8.88 8.67 -0.90
N ASP A 251 -9.25 9.44 -1.92
CA ASP A 251 -10.33 9.06 -2.84
C ASP A 251 -10.01 7.76 -3.58
N TYR A 252 -8.76 7.54 -3.93
CA TYR A 252 -8.30 6.30 -4.53
C TYR A 252 -8.43 5.11 -3.58
N VAL A 253 -7.95 5.25 -2.34
CA VAL A 253 -8.05 4.21 -1.31
C VAL A 253 -9.52 3.87 -1.01
N GLU A 254 -10.39 4.89 -0.88
CA GLU A 254 -11.82 4.68 -0.68
C GLU A 254 -12.48 3.94 -1.86
N ARG A 255 -12.10 4.24 -3.10
CA ARG A 255 -12.60 3.51 -4.27
C ARG A 255 -12.11 2.07 -4.32
N CYS A 256 -10.87 1.80 -3.91
CA CYS A 256 -10.26 0.47 -3.97
C CYS A 256 -10.69 -0.44 -2.82
N PHE A 257 -10.84 0.11 -1.62
CA PHE A 257 -11.06 -0.67 -0.40
C PHE A 257 -12.43 -0.42 0.25
N GLY A 258 -13.20 0.51 -0.28
CA GLY A 258 -14.51 0.86 0.27
C GLY A 258 -14.46 1.98 1.30
N ARG A 259 -15.63 2.38 1.78
CA ARG A 259 -15.77 3.49 2.73
C ARG A 259 -15.10 3.22 4.07
N SER A 260 -14.64 4.29 4.71
CA SER A 260 -14.10 4.22 6.06
C SER A 260 -15.18 3.92 7.10
N LEU A 261 -14.81 3.19 8.14
CA LEU A 261 -15.64 2.95 9.34
C LEU A 261 -15.78 4.20 10.22
N TYR A 262 -14.78 5.07 10.19
CA TYR A 262 -14.71 6.27 11.01
C TYR A 262 -14.92 7.53 10.20
N ALA A 263 -15.48 8.55 10.84
CA ALA A 263 -15.61 9.86 10.23
C ALA A 263 -14.23 10.52 9.99
N PRO A 264 -14.10 11.43 9.01
CA PRO A 264 -12.81 12.07 8.71
C PRO A 264 -12.14 12.76 9.89
N LYS A 265 -12.94 13.34 10.80
CA LYS A 265 -12.42 14.00 12.02
C LYS A 265 -11.84 12.99 13.03
N GLU A 266 -12.47 11.85 13.16
CA GLU A 266 -12.01 10.77 14.06
C GLU A 266 -10.72 10.15 13.53
N LEU A 267 -10.66 9.88 12.20
CA LEU A 267 -9.44 9.41 11.56
C LEU A 267 -8.29 10.39 11.77
N ALA A 268 -8.51 11.69 11.60
CA ALA A 268 -7.45 12.68 11.80
C ALA A 268 -6.92 12.71 13.25
N LEU A 269 -7.78 12.48 14.25
CA LEU A 269 -7.35 12.36 15.66
C LEU A 269 -6.55 11.07 15.90
N MET A 270 -6.96 9.95 15.32
CA MET A 270 -6.22 8.68 15.36
C MET A 270 -4.86 8.84 14.68
N GLU A 271 -4.80 9.45 13.49
CA GLU A 271 -3.56 9.71 12.77
C GLU A 271 -2.57 10.58 13.57
N GLN A 272 -3.04 11.63 14.24
CA GLN A 272 -2.19 12.44 15.12
C GLN A 272 -1.55 11.66 16.27
N ARG A 273 -2.25 10.64 16.78
CA ARG A 273 -1.78 9.79 17.86
C ARG A 273 -0.85 8.68 17.36
N ASP A 274 -1.24 8.01 16.29
CA ASP A 274 -0.65 6.76 15.84
C ASP A 274 0.36 6.92 14.73
N CYS A 275 0.21 7.92 13.83
CA CYS A 275 1.16 8.19 12.77
C CYS A 275 2.34 9.04 13.26
N THR A 276 3.12 8.49 14.19
CA THR A 276 4.27 9.14 14.84
C THR A 276 5.54 8.32 14.66
N GLY A 277 6.70 8.95 14.82
CA GLY A 277 8.00 8.26 14.68
C GLY A 277 8.24 7.82 13.23
N ASN A 278 8.45 6.52 13.02
CA ASN A 278 8.67 5.94 11.68
C ASN A 278 7.42 5.98 10.79
N HIS A 279 6.25 6.31 11.35
CA HIS A 279 4.98 6.38 10.63
C HIS A 279 4.53 7.83 10.37
N LEU A 280 5.40 8.80 10.62
CA LEU A 280 5.07 10.21 10.35
C LEU A 280 4.77 10.42 8.86
N GLY A 281 3.63 11.05 8.57
CA GLY A 281 3.16 11.26 7.20
C GLY A 281 2.42 10.06 6.58
N CYS A 282 2.21 8.98 7.33
CA CYS A 282 1.29 7.91 6.95
C CYS A 282 -0.14 8.26 7.35
N HIS A 283 -1.11 7.55 6.74
CA HIS A 283 -2.53 7.70 6.99
C HIS A 283 -3.17 6.37 7.37
N LEU A 284 -4.32 6.45 8.06
CA LEU A 284 -5.07 5.28 8.51
C LEU A 284 -6.37 5.12 7.70
N TRP A 285 -6.70 3.87 7.36
CA TRP A 285 -7.96 3.55 6.72
C TRP A 285 -8.58 2.28 7.27
N PHE A 286 -9.68 2.42 8.01
CA PHE A 286 -10.42 1.28 8.55
C PHE A 286 -11.67 1.05 7.70
N THR A 287 -11.89 -0.19 7.25
CA THR A 287 -13.01 -0.49 6.34
C THR A 287 -13.58 -1.89 6.54
N ARG A 288 -14.82 -2.10 6.09
CA ARG A 288 -15.41 -3.45 5.89
C ARG A 288 -15.42 -3.86 4.41
N GLY A 289 -14.90 -3.02 3.53
CA GLY A 289 -14.90 -3.28 2.09
C GLY A 289 -16.22 -2.94 1.39
N GLU A 290 -17.10 -2.18 2.04
CA GLU A 290 -18.35 -1.74 1.45
C GLU A 290 -18.10 -0.57 0.47
N PRO A 291 -18.57 -0.66 -0.79
CA PRO A 291 -18.39 0.41 -1.75
C PRO A 291 -19.09 1.69 -1.31
N SER A 292 -18.50 2.83 -1.63
CA SER A 292 -19.11 4.14 -1.35
C SER A 292 -20.24 4.40 -2.34
N PRO A 293 -21.49 4.63 -1.89
CA PRO A 293 -22.63 4.82 -2.79
C PRO A 293 -22.55 6.12 -3.61
N ASP A 294 -21.81 7.10 -3.12
CA ASP A 294 -21.79 8.46 -3.67
C ASP A 294 -20.65 8.69 -4.69
N LYS A 295 -19.73 7.74 -4.85
CA LYS A 295 -18.58 7.88 -5.75
C LYS A 295 -18.67 6.93 -6.94
N PRO A 296 -18.49 7.44 -8.17
CA PRO A 296 -18.46 6.59 -9.34
C PRO A 296 -17.27 5.62 -9.22
N VAL A 297 -17.55 4.35 -9.47
CA VAL A 297 -16.52 3.30 -9.46
C VAL A 297 -15.57 3.55 -10.64
N SER A 298 -14.30 3.82 -10.37
CA SER A 298 -13.29 3.93 -11.42
C SER A 298 -13.06 2.57 -12.08
N ALA A 299 -12.56 2.55 -13.31
CA ALA A 299 -12.26 1.29 -14.02
C ALA A 299 -11.30 0.39 -13.22
N ASP A 300 -10.39 1.00 -12.50
CA ASP A 300 -9.39 0.31 -11.68
C ASP A 300 -9.98 -0.27 -10.41
N ALA A 301 -10.80 0.50 -9.70
CA ALA A 301 -11.54 -0.02 -8.56
C ALA A 301 -12.44 -1.20 -9.00
N GLN A 302 -13.07 -1.10 -10.16
CA GLN A 302 -13.89 -2.18 -10.69
C GLN A 302 -13.06 -3.44 -10.98
N ARG A 303 -11.86 -3.30 -11.56
CA ARG A 303 -10.93 -4.42 -11.78
C ARG A 303 -10.47 -5.04 -10.46
N LEU A 304 -10.13 -4.22 -9.47
CA LEU A 304 -9.71 -4.69 -8.16
C LEU A 304 -10.84 -5.47 -7.47
N PHE A 305 -12.07 -4.95 -7.50
CA PHE A 305 -13.24 -5.65 -6.96
C PHE A 305 -13.51 -6.98 -7.68
N GLN A 306 -13.39 -7.01 -9.02
CA GLN A 306 -13.52 -8.25 -9.78
C GLN A 306 -12.44 -9.27 -9.39
N GLN A 307 -11.18 -8.84 -9.28
CA GLN A 307 -10.08 -9.71 -8.84
C GLN A 307 -10.30 -10.22 -7.41
N ALA A 308 -10.78 -9.36 -6.51
CA ALA A 308 -11.10 -9.74 -5.13
C ALA A 308 -12.25 -10.76 -5.07
N GLU A 309 -13.29 -10.58 -5.89
CA GLU A 309 -14.41 -11.51 -5.98
C GLU A 309 -13.98 -12.86 -6.57
N GLU A 310 -13.16 -12.86 -7.63
CA GLU A 310 -12.59 -14.06 -8.21
C GLU A 310 -11.69 -14.79 -7.21
N GLN A 311 -10.89 -14.05 -6.44
CA GLN A 311 -10.05 -14.63 -5.40
C GLN A 311 -10.90 -15.23 -4.28
N ALA A 312 -11.95 -14.56 -3.84
CA ALA A 312 -12.88 -15.10 -2.85
C ALA A 312 -13.53 -16.43 -3.32
N LYS A 313 -13.88 -16.52 -4.60
CA LYS A 313 -14.37 -17.78 -5.21
C LYS A 313 -13.29 -18.86 -5.17
N ARG A 314 -12.03 -18.51 -5.50
CA ARG A 314 -10.89 -19.45 -5.44
C ARG A 314 -10.60 -19.90 -4.01
N ASN A 315 -10.63 -19.00 -3.03
CA ASN A 315 -10.43 -19.33 -1.62
C ASN A 315 -11.47 -20.36 -1.13
N ARG A 316 -12.74 -20.13 -1.45
CA ARG A 316 -13.84 -21.06 -1.09
C ARG A 316 -13.70 -22.41 -1.82
N ALA A 317 -13.39 -22.39 -3.12
CA ALA A 317 -13.19 -23.61 -3.89
C ALA A 317 -12.01 -24.44 -3.38
N ALA A 318 -10.89 -23.79 -3.04
CA ALA A 318 -9.72 -24.46 -2.47
C ALA A 318 -10.03 -25.08 -1.10
N TYR A 319 -10.83 -24.41 -0.26
CA TYR A 319 -11.29 -24.96 1.01
C TYR A 319 -12.16 -26.20 0.81
N VAL A 320 -13.13 -26.14 -0.09
CA VAL A 320 -14.02 -27.29 -0.40
C VAL A 320 -13.23 -28.46 -0.97
N LYS A 321 -12.26 -28.19 -1.87
CA LYS A 321 -11.41 -29.24 -2.46
C LYS A 321 -10.59 -30.00 -1.42
N ASN A 322 -10.19 -29.35 -0.34
CA ASN A 322 -9.37 -29.95 0.72
C ASN A 322 -10.17 -30.11 2.03
N SER A 323 -11.50 -30.29 1.94
CA SER A 323 -12.41 -30.27 3.10
C SER A 323 -12.02 -31.25 4.21
N ASP A 324 -11.63 -32.48 3.86
CA ASP A 324 -11.31 -33.53 4.84
C ASP A 324 -10.09 -33.16 5.68
N LEU A 325 -9.03 -32.62 5.04
CA LEU A 325 -7.83 -32.15 5.72
C LEU A 325 -8.15 -30.97 6.64
N TYR A 326 -8.93 -30.02 6.14
CA TYR A 326 -9.25 -28.80 6.86
C TYR A 326 -10.23 -29.04 8.01
N GLN A 327 -11.22 -29.92 7.84
CA GLN A 327 -12.10 -30.32 8.92
C GLN A 327 -11.37 -31.09 10.01
N SER A 328 -10.44 -31.98 9.64
CA SER A 328 -9.59 -32.66 10.62
C SER A 328 -8.73 -31.70 11.42
N ALA A 329 -8.16 -30.69 10.75
CA ALA A 329 -7.37 -29.64 11.42
C ALA A 329 -8.23 -28.80 12.36
N LEU A 330 -9.45 -28.41 11.91
CA LEU A 330 -10.41 -27.65 12.71
C LEU A 330 -10.82 -28.41 13.96
N LEU A 331 -11.24 -29.67 13.82
CA LEU A 331 -11.67 -30.51 14.97
C LEU A 331 -10.55 -30.68 16.00
N ARG A 332 -9.33 -30.99 15.54
CA ARG A 332 -8.16 -31.14 16.43
C ARG A 332 -7.82 -29.84 17.16
N LEU A 333 -7.86 -28.71 16.45
CA LEU A 333 -7.57 -27.42 17.07
C LEU A 333 -8.66 -27.03 18.07
N THR A 334 -9.93 -27.20 17.73
CA THR A 334 -11.07 -26.95 18.63
C THR A 334 -10.94 -27.80 19.89
N GLU A 335 -10.65 -29.11 19.75
CA GLU A 335 -10.44 -29.99 20.90
C GLU A 335 -9.27 -29.54 21.79
N GLN A 336 -8.15 -29.14 21.19
CA GLN A 336 -6.99 -28.65 21.94
C GLN A 336 -7.31 -27.37 22.72
N ILE A 337 -8.01 -26.41 22.09
CA ILE A 337 -8.42 -25.16 22.75
C ILE A 337 -9.42 -25.46 23.85
N HIS A 338 -10.43 -26.27 23.56
CA HIS A 338 -11.46 -26.65 24.53
C HIS A 338 -10.86 -27.33 25.78
N ASN A 339 -9.96 -28.30 25.59
CA ASN A 339 -9.27 -28.96 26.69
C ASN A 339 -8.42 -27.97 27.51
N CYS A 340 -7.77 -27.01 26.87
CA CYS A 340 -7.03 -25.96 27.57
C CYS A 340 -7.98 -25.08 28.41
N MET A 341 -9.11 -24.69 27.85
CA MET A 341 -10.14 -23.89 28.54
C MET A 341 -10.70 -24.63 29.75
N LEU A 342 -11.02 -25.91 29.64
CA LEU A 342 -11.52 -26.73 30.76
C LEU A 342 -10.53 -26.84 31.90
N ILE A 343 -9.22 -26.88 31.65
CA ILE A 343 -8.18 -26.94 32.66
C ILE A 343 -8.06 -25.60 33.42
N HIS A 344 -8.23 -24.48 32.71
CA HIS A 344 -8.00 -23.14 33.27
C HIS A 344 -9.27 -22.42 33.72
N GLN A 345 -10.45 -22.81 33.23
CA GLN A 345 -11.75 -22.43 33.79
C GLN A 345 -12.14 -23.41 34.90
N GLN A 346 -11.35 -23.47 35.99
CA GLN A 346 -11.90 -24.06 37.19
C GLN A 346 -13.04 -23.12 37.62
N PRO A 347 -14.29 -23.65 37.72
CA PRO A 347 -15.39 -22.82 38.17
C PRO A 347 -15.04 -22.35 39.58
N ASP A 348 -14.94 -21.03 39.78
CA ASP A 348 -14.87 -20.49 41.12
C ASP A 348 -16.13 -20.91 41.83
N ALA A 349 -15.96 -21.91 42.69
CA ALA A 349 -17.04 -22.42 43.50
C ALA A 349 -17.43 -21.34 44.54
N VAL A 350 -18.38 -20.50 44.16
CA VAL A 350 -18.89 -19.44 45.04
C VAL A 350 -19.80 -20.06 46.09
N SER A 351 -19.54 -19.72 47.34
CA SER A 351 -20.43 -20.13 48.45
C SER A 351 -21.83 -19.53 48.23
N ALA A 352 -22.81 -20.36 48.09
CA ALA A 352 -24.19 -19.98 47.79
C ALA A 352 -25.19 -20.63 48.77
N ARG A 353 -26.43 -20.18 48.71
CA ARG A 353 -27.53 -20.76 49.48
C ARG A 353 -28.17 -21.96 48.81
N GLN A 354 -27.82 -22.20 47.57
CA GLN A 354 -28.35 -23.31 46.74
C GLN A 354 -27.24 -23.84 45.84
N GLY A 355 -27.20 -25.15 45.57
CA GLY A 355 -26.21 -25.79 44.73
C GLY A 355 -25.75 -27.15 45.31
N HIS A 356 -24.49 -27.51 45.06
CA HIS A 356 -23.86 -28.70 45.66
C HIS A 356 -23.46 -28.40 47.10
N LEU A 357 -23.85 -29.27 48.02
CA LEU A 357 -23.53 -29.13 49.45
C LEU A 357 -22.02 -29.28 49.66
N ASP A 358 -21.37 -28.22 50.24
CA ASP A 358 -19.99 -28.31 50.68
C ASP A 358 -19.89 -28.94 52.06
N SER A 359 -19.57 -30.24 52.09
CA SER A 359 -19.45 -31.00 53.32
C SER A 359 -18.44 -30.42 54.34
N ARG A 360 -17.46 -29.64 53.86
CA ARG A 360 -16.46 -28.93 54.71
C ARG A 360 -17.04 -27.70 55.39
N ARG A 361 -18.17 -27.16 54.91
CA ARG A 361 -18.80 -25.94 55.41
C ARG A 361 -20.15 -26.18 56.09
N VAL A 362 -20.70 -27.37 56.04
CA VAL A 362 -22.01 -27.71 56.63
C VAL A 362 -22.09 -27.36 58.13
N TRP A 363 -20.99 -27.52 58.89
CA TRP A 363 -20.91 -27.17 60.28
C TRP A 363 -21.17 -25.67 60.57
N ARG A 364 -21.00 -24.78 59.61
CA ARG A 364 -21.23 -23.35 59.77
C ARG A 364 -22.71 -23.01 59.93
N LEU A 365 -23.59 -23.80 59.36
CA LEU A 365 -25.03 -23.59 59.49
C LEU A 365 -25.51 -23.65 60.93
N PRO A 366 -25.26 -24.72 61.71
CA PRO A 366 -25.70 -24.78 63.11
C PRO A 366 -24.83 -23.96 64.10
N VAL A 367 -23.57 -23.65 63.76
CA VAL A 367 -22.65 -23.00 64.67
C VAL A 367 -22.58 -21.49 64.50
N LEU A 368 -22.62 -21.03 63.21
CA LEU A 368 -22.44 -19.63 62.90
C LEU A 368 -23.70 -19.00 62.28
N GLY A 369 -24.76 -19.75 62.04
CA GLY A 369 -25.96 -19.28 61.35
C GLY A 369 -25.73 -18.90 59.87
N ASP A 370 -24.58 -19.33 59.32
CA ASP A 370 -24.22 -19.04 57.93
C ASP A 370 -24.89 -20.06 56.98
N ASP A 371 -25.85 -19.61 56.21
CA ASP A 371 -26.63 -20.44 55.28
C ASP A 371 -25.95 -20.64 53.88
N LYS A 372 -24.75 -20.04 53.67
CA LYS A 372 -23.97 -20.21 52.44
C LYS A 372 -23.08 -21.46 52.49
N VAL A 373 -23.68 -22.60 52.72
CA VAL A 373 -23.02 -23.92 52.84
C VAL A 373 -23.05 -24.73 51.54
N PHE A 374 -23.61 -24.18 50.45
CA PHE A 374 -23.61 -24.77 49.13
C PHE A 374 -22.57 -24.12 48.24
N LEU A 375 -22.03 -24.89 47.34
CA LEU A 375 -21.19 -24.41 46.23
C LEU A 375 -22.06 -24.31 44.99
N ARG A 376 -22.11 -23.14 44.44
CA ARG A 376 -22.68 -22.91 43.11
C ARG A 376 -21.52 -22.74 42.15
N SER A 377 -21.50 -23.58 41.16
CA SER A 377 -20.63 -23.44 40.00
C SER A 377 -21.34 -22.50 39.04
N ASP A 378 -20.83 -21.31 38.81
CA ASP A 378 -21.32 -20.47 37.71
C ASP A 378 -20.70 -21.01 36.44
N GLU A 379 -21.41 -21.92 35.75
CA GLU A 379 -20.95 -22.65 34.55
C GLU A 379 -20.89 -21.77 33.26
N GLU A 380 -21.27 -20.52 33.30
CA GLU A 380 -21.32 -19.64 32.13
C GLU A 380 -20.50 -18.35 32.30
N SER A 381 -19.27 -18.47 32.73
CA SER A 381 -18.35 -17.36 32.59
C SER A 381 -17.81 -17.35 31.17
N ALA A 382 -18.26 -16.40 30.35
CA ALA A 382 -17.65 -16.14 29.06
C ALA A 382 -16.13 -16.00 29.23
N PRO A 383 -15.31 -16.45 28.26
CA PRO A 383 -13.87 -16.29 28.36
C PRO A 383 -13.52 -14.83 28.63
N GLY A 384 -12.74 -14.56 29.70
CA GLY A 384 -12.37 -13.20 30.12
C GLY A 384 -11.38 -12.52 29.18
N PHE A 385 -11.23 -13.03 27.94
CA PHE A 385 -10.33 -12.49 26.93
C PHE A 385 -10.93 -12.58 25.52
N THR A 386 -10.40 -11.78 24.62
CA THR A 386 -10.74 -11.77 23.20
C THR A 386 -9.54 -12.09 22.34
N VAL A 387 -9.79 -12.58 21.13
CA VAL A 387 -8.75 -12.86 20.14
C VAL A 387 -8.98 -12.04 18.89
N ASP A 388 -7.95 -11.31 18.48
CA ASP A 388 -7.88 -10.63 17.18
C ASP A 388 -6.91 -11.37 16.25
N LEU A 389 -7.40 -11.81 15.10
CA LEU A 389 -6.58 -12.39 14.04
C LEU A 389 -6.30 -11.29 13.00
N LEU A 390 -5.03 -10.99 12.80
CA LEU A 390 -4.58 -10.00 11.82
C LEU A 390 -3.86 -10.70 10.68
N LEU A 391 -4.47 -10.68 9.50
CA LEU A 391 -3.96 -11.34 8.29
C LEU A 391 -3.14 -10.34 7.48
N ASP A 392 -1.89 -10.68 7.23
CA ASP A 392 -1.05 -9.93 6.28
C ASP A 392 -1.63 -10.05 4.88
N GLY A 393 -2.08 -8.92 4.33
CA GLY A 393 -2.67 -8.79 3.00
C GLY A 393 -1.70 -8.18 1.98
N SER A 394 -0.39 -8.23 2.21
CA SER A 394 0.61 -7.75 1.26
C SER A 394 0.70 -8.60 -0.01
N ALA A 395 1.22 -8.03 -1.08
CA ALA A 395 1.32 -8.74 -2.36
C ALA A 395 2.33 -9.90 -2.34
N SER A 396 3.25 -9.95 -1.37
CA SER A 396 4.09 -11.13 -1.15
C SER A 396 3.25 -12.40 -0.88
N ARG A 397 1.99 -12.23 -0.44
CA ARG A 397 1.03 -13.32 -0.15
C ARG A 397 0.21 -13.80 -1.35
N LEU A 398 0.36 -13.18 -2.53
CA LEU A 398 -0.42 -13.51 -3.73
C LEU A 398 -0.46 -14.99 -4.09
N HIS A 399 0.65 -15.69 -3.90
CA HIS A 399 0.81 -17.11 -4.25
C HIS A 399 0.20 -18.08 -3.23
N CYS A 400 -0.21 -17.62 -2.05
CA CYS A 400 -0.71 -18.47 -0.96
C CYS A 400 -2.02 -17.95 -0.34
N GLN A 401 -2.78 -17.10 -1.03
CA GLN A 401 -4.01 -16.49 -0.53
C GLN A 401 -5.04 -17.52 -0.06
N GLU A 402 -5.22 -18.59 -0.83
CA GLU A 402 -6.15 -19.67 -0.51
C GLU A 402 -5.77 -20.37 0.81
N THR A 403 -4.47 -20.54 1.05
CA THR A 403 -3.95 -21.16 2.28
C THR A 403 -4.16 -20.24 3.47
N ILE A 404 -3.87 -18.93 3.34
CA ILE A 404 -4.06 -17.95 4.42
C ILE A 404 -5.53 -17.83 4.79
N ALA A 405 -6.42 -17.72 3.79
CA ALA A 405 -7.85 -17.67 4.02
C ALA A 405 -8.37 -18.92 4.75
N ALA A 406 -7.90 -20.12 4.37
CA ALA A 406 -8.27 -21.36 5.03
C ALA A 406 -7.73 -21.42 6.47
N GLN A 407 -6.49 -21.01 6.72
CA GLN A 407 -5.90 -20.97 8.06
C GLN A 407 -6.62 -19.96 8.97
N GLY A 408 -6.87 -18.75 8.45
CA GLY A 408 -7.63 -17.73 9.18
C GLY A 408 -9.04 -18.21 9.53
N TYR A 409 -9.71 -18.89 8.60
CA TYR A 409 -11.02 -19.49 8.84
C TYR A 409 -10.97 -20.59 9.91
N ILE A 410 -10.03 -21.53 9.84
CA ILE A 410 -9.89 -22.62 10.80
C ILE A 410 -9.60 -22.07 12.21
N LEU A 411 -8.69 -21.12 12.33
CA LEU A 411 -8.36 -20.47 13.61
C LEU A 411 -9.58 -19.76 14.18
N ALA A 412 -10.23 -18.90 13.38
CA ALA A 412 -11.40 -18.15 13.84
C ALA A 412 -12.58 -19.05 14.22
N LYS A 413 -12.84 -20.08 13.41
CA LYS A 413 -13.92 -21.03 13.66
C LYS A 413 -13.66 -21.88 14.90
N SER A 414 -12.43 -22.38 15.09
CA SER A 414 -12.06 -23.16 16.29
C SER A 414 -12.18 -22.33 17.57
N LEU A 415 -11.79 -21.07 17.54
CA LEU A 415 -11.94 -20.15 18.68
C LEU A 415 -13.41 -19.84 18.97
N ALA A 416 -14.19 -19.53 17.92
CA ALA A 416 -15.62 -19.26 18.06
C ALA A 416 -16.40 -20.48 18.57
N ASP A 417 -16.08 -21.70 18.14
CA ASP A 417 -16.71 -22.95 18.60
C ASP A 417 -16.39 -23.25 20.06
N CYS A 418 -15.29 -22.70 20.59
CA CYS A 418 -14.95 -22.73 22.02
C CYS A 418 -15.56 -21.57 22.81
N GLY A 419 -16.42 -20.74 22.20
CA GLY A 419 -17.05 -19.59 22.87
C GLY A 419 -16.13 -18.37 23.03
N ILE A 420 -14.93 -18.37 22.46
CA ILE A 420 -13.99 -17.25 22.54
C ILE A 420 -14.39 -16.19 21.50
N PRO A 421 -14.65 -14.93 21.91
CA PRO A 421 -14.91 -13.86 20.96
C PRO A 421 -13.70 -13.62 20.06
N VAL A 422 -13.92 -13.68 18.73
CA VAL A 422 -12.86 -13.53 17.74
C VAL A 422 -13.24 -12.52 16.69
N ARG A 423 -12.32 -11.58 16.41
CA ARG A 423 -12.37 -10.67 15.27
C ARG A 423 -11.27 -11.04 14.27
N VAL A 424 -11.54 -10.89 12.99
CA VAL A 424 -10.57 -11.15 11.92
C VAL A 424 -10.49 -9.93 11.04
N SER A 425 -9.28 -9.43 10.86
CA SER A 425 -8.97 -8.31 9.99
C SER A 425 -7.82 -8.67 9.05
N SER A 426 -7.75 -8.03 7.91
CA SER A 426 -6.58 -8.06 7.03
C SER A 426 -6.02 -6.66 6.86
N PHE A 427 -4.72 -6.53 6.64
CA PHE A 427 -4.11 -5.24 6.42
C PHE A 427 -3.18 -5.23 5.21
N CYS A 428 -3.06 -4.07 4.59
CA CYS A 428 -2.06 -3.76 3.57
C CYS A 428 -1.79 -2.26 3.55
N SER A 429 -0.70 -1.84 2.91
CA SER A 429 -0.34 -0.44 2.77
C SER A 429 -0.30 -0.02 1.30
N LEU A 430 -0.79 1.19 1.00
CA LEU A 430 -0.86 1.72 -0.34
C LEU A 430 -0.85 3.26 -0.33
N ARG A 431 0.05 3.88 -1.10
CA ARG A 431 0.14 5.34 -1.24
C ARG A 431 0.22 6.09 0.09
N GLY A 432 0.93 5.53 1.07
CA GLY A 432 1.03 6.10 2.41
C GLY A 432 -0.16 5.82 3.33
N TYR A 433 -1.21 5.17 2.86
CA TYR A 433 -2.32 4.69 3.68
C TYR A 433 -2.07 3.25 4.12
N THR A 434 -2.17 2.98 5.42
CA THR A 434 -2.31 1.61 5.92
C THR A 434 -3.80 1.32 6.06
N VAL A 435 -4.26 0.32 5.31
CA VAL A 435 -5.67 -0.10 5.24
C VAL A 435 -5.86 -1.32 6.13
N LEU A 436 -6.75 -1.23 7.10
CA LEU A 436 -7.18 -2.36 7.91
C LEU A 436 -8.64 -2.69 7.58
N ARG A 437 -8.83 -3.87 6.98
CA ARG A 437 -10.15 -4.36 6.57
C ARG A 437 -10.67 -5.39 7.56
N VAL A 438 -11.77 -5.08 8.22
CA VAL A 438 -12.45 -6.02 9.13
C VAL A 438 -13.27 -6.99 8.29
N LEU A 439 -12.88 -8.27 8.31
CA LEU A 439 -13.56 -9.36 7.62
C LEU A 439 -14.68 -9.95 8.47
N LYS A 440 -14.44 -10.13 9.78
CA LYS A 440 -15.40 -10.61 10.78
C LYS A 440 -15.22 -9.83 12.06
N ASP A 441 -16.31 -9.35 12.64
CA ASP A 441 -16.31 -8.67 13.94
C ASP A 441 -16.79 -9.60 15.07
N PHE A 442 -16.53 -9.21 16.33
CA PHE A 442 -16.88 -10.01 17.54
C PHE A 442 -18.37 -10.37 17.61
N GLY A 443 -19.26 -9.44 17.31
CA GLY A 443 -20.72 -9.64 17.39
C GLY A 443 -21.35 -10.43 16.24
N GLU A 444 -20.58 -10.79 15.20
CA GLU A 444 -21.13 -11.43 14.02
C GLU A 444 -21.24 -12.95 14.19
N LYS A 445 -22.47 -13.44 14.39
CA LYS A 445 -22.74 -14.88 14.38
C LYS A 445 -22.61 -15.45 12.97
N ASN A 446 -21.86 -16.55 12.82
CA ASN A 446 -21.57 -17.20 11.53
C ASN A 446 -20.84 -16.33 10.50
N GLY A 447 -20.15 -15.26 10.96
CA GLY A 447 -19.39 -14.35 10.10
C GLY A 447 -18.07 -14.95 9.59
N GLU A 448 -17.67 -16.13 10.05
CA GLU A 448 -16.37 -16.74 9.72
C GLU A 448 -16.20 -16.97 8.21
N ARG A 449 -17.29 -17.23 7.48
CA ARG A 449 -17.25 -17.41 6.01
C ARG A 449 -16.78 -16.18 5.24
N LYS A 450 -16.87 -14.97 5.82
CA LYS A 450 -16.38 -13.74 5.23
C LYS A 450 -14.84 -13.70 5.18
N ILE A 451 -14.16 -14.54 5.95
CA ILE A 451 -12.70 -14.66 5.93
C ILE A 451 -12.20 -15.13 4.56
N PHE A 452 -13.03 -15.88 3.82
CA PHE A 452 -12.71 -16.23 2.43
C PHE A 452 -12.72 -15.05 1.46
N ASP A 453 -13.20 -13.87 1.88
CA ASP A 453 -13.07 -12.63 1.12
C ASP A 453 -11.69 -11.97 1.31
N TYR A 454 -10.75 -12.66 1.98
CA TYR A 454 -9.36 -12.27 2.08
C TYR A 454 -8.75 -12.09 0.68
N PHE A 455 -8.05 -10.99 0.52
CA PHE A 455 -7.44 -10.58 -0.73
C PHE A 455 -6.12 -9.85 -0.45
N ALA A 456 -5.04 -10.31 -1.09
CA ALA A 456 -3.72 -9.70 -0.95
C ALA A 456 -3.52 -8.59 -1.98
N ALA A 457 -3.08 -7.41 -1.51
CA ALA A 457 -2.83 -6.23 -2.34
C ALA A 457 -1.92 -5.25 -1.58
N GLY A 458 -1.13 -4.44 -2.31
CA GLY A 458 -0.31 -3.41 -1.68
C GLY A 458 0.93 -3.94 -0.95
N TRP A 459 1.50 -3.07 -0.13
CA TRP A 459 2.67 -3.31 0.72
C TRP A 459 2.24 -3.69 2.14
N ASN A 460 3.19 -3.84 3.07
CA ASN A 460 2.88 -4.10 4.48
C ASN A 460 3.73 -3.25 5.42
N ARG A 461 3.07 -2.33 6.13
CA ARG A 461 3.64 -1.55 7.23
C ARG A 461 3.17 -2.13 8.54
N ASP A 462 3.77 -3.26 8.93
CA ASP A 462 3.33 -4.10 10.07
C ASP A 462 3.25 -3.31 11.37
N GLY A 463 4.22 -2.45 11.66
CA GLY A 463 4.22 -1.63 12.87
C GLY A 463 2.98 -0.73 12.98
N LEU A 464 2.59 -0.06 11.88
CA LEU A 464 1.39 0.77 11.87
C LEU A 464 0.11 -0.06 11.93
N ALA A 465 0.08 -1.22 11.25
CA ALA A 465 -1.05 -2.13 11.32
C ALA A 465 -1.29 -2.68 12.74
N LEU A 466 -0.23 -2.90 13.51
CA LEU A 466 -0.32 -3.27 14.93
C LEU A 466 -0.93 -2.15 15.78
N ARG A 467 -0.56 -0.88 15.56
CA ARG A 467 -1.21 0.26 16.21
C ARG A 467 -2.69 0.33 15.88
N MET A 468 -3.03 0.18 14.59
CA MET A 468 -4.43 0.16 14.14
C MET A 468 -5.24 -0.98 14.75
N ALA A 469 -4.66 -2.16 14.86
CA ALA A 469 -5.31 -3.29 15.50
C ALA A 469 -5.57 -3.00 17.00
N ALA A 470 -4.63 -2.35 17.68
CA ALA A 470 -4.79 -1.95 19.08
C ALA A 470 -5.93 -0.95 19.28
N GLU A 471 -6.10 0.02 18.34
CA GLU A 471 -7.23 0.95 18.40
C GLU A 471 -8.60 0.24 18.36
N LEU A 472 -8.70 -0.83 17.59
CA LEU A 472 -9.93 -1.61 17.53
C LEU A 472 -10.20 -2.38 18.84
N LEU A 473 -9.18 -2.63 19.69
CA LEU A 473 -9.36 -3.34 20.95
C LEU A 473 -10.20 -2.57 21.96
N ASP A 474 -10.27 -1.24 21.87
CA ASP A 474 -11.14 -0.42 22.71
C ASP A 474 -12.64 -0.80 22.57
N THR A 475 -13.01 -1.48 21.48
CA THR A 475 -14.37 -1.97 21.23
C THR A 475 -14.57 -3.44 21.60
N ALA A 476 -13.54 -4.10 22.13
CA ALA A 476 -13.58 -5.51 22.44
C ALA A 476 -14.44 -5.82 23.68
N PRO A 477 -15.10 -6.98 23.73
CA PRO A 477 -16.02 -7.32 24.82
C PRO A 477 -15.35 -7.79 26.12
N ALA A 478 -14.02 -7.86 26.19
CA ALA A 478 -13.25 -8.25 27.37
C ALA A 478 -12.00 -7.40 27.52
N ASP A 479 -11.43 -7.38 28.72
CA ASP A 479 -10.27 -6.54 29.07
C ASP A 479 -8.92 -7.17 28.71
N LYS A 480 -8.87 -8.49 28.58
CA LYS A 480 -7.66 -9.22 28.19
C LYS A 480 -7.68 -9.52 26.69
N HIS A 481 -6.58 -9.28 26.02
CA HIS A 481 -6.52 -9.36 24.54
C HIS A 481 -5.35 -10.20 24.07
N LEU A 482 -5.62 -11.05 23.09
CA LEU A 482 -4.63 -11.80 22.33
C LEU A 482 -4.71 -11.39 20.85
N LEU A 483 -3.64 -10.82 20.34
CA LEU A 483 -3.47 -10.48 18.92
C LEU A 483 -2.58 -11.52 18.25
N ILE A 484 -3.10 -12.22 17.25
CA ILE A 484 -2.36 -13.23 16.49
C ILE A 484 -2.20 -12.74 15.05
N LEU A 485 -0.96 -12.56 14.62
CA LEU A 485 -0.66 -12.20 13.23
C LEU A 485 -0.40 -13.45 12.39
N LEU A 486 -0.96 -13.49 11.19
CA LEU A 486 -0.59 -14.44 10.14
C LEU A 486 0.28 -13.69 9.13
N THR A 487 1.59 -13.88 9.17
CA THR A 487 2.56 -13.03 8.45
C THR A 487 3.77 -13.84 7.97
N ASP A 488 4.53 -13.29 7.01
CA ASP A 488 5.86 -13.78 6.61
C ASP A 488 7.01 -13.03 7.29
N ALA A 489 6.69 -12.10 8.19
CA ALA A 489 7.66 -11.27 8.91
C ALA A 489 8.65 -10.55 7.98
N SER A 490 8.15 -10.02 6.87
CA SER A 490 8.91 -9.24 5.89
C SER A 490 8.22 -7.89 5.66
N PRO A 491 8.22 -7.00 6.65
CA PRO A 491 7.61 -5.68 6.51
C PRO A 491 8.35 -4.85 5.46
N ASP A 492 7.58 -4.32 4.49
CA ASP A 492 8.08 -3.53 3.38
C ASP A 492 7.00 -2.54 2.91
N ASP A 493 7.34 -1.25 2.80
CA ASP A 493 6.41 -0.21 2.35
C ASP A 493 7.11 0.80 1.45
N SER A 494 6.50 1.11 0.33
CA SER A 494 6.98 2.13 -0.61
C SER A 494 7.03 3.53 -0.02
N HIS A 495 6.18 3.82 0.98
CA HIS A 495 6.16 5.11 1.65
C HIS A 495 7.35 5.25 2.61
N LYS A 496 8.27 6.18 2.27
CA LYS A 496 9.51 6.38 3.04
C LYS A 496 9.25 6.95 4.43
N ILE A 497 10.14 6.59 5.35
CA ILE A 497 10.20 7.23 6.67
C ILE A 497 10.73 8.66 6.50
N LEU A 498 9.95 9.63 6.95
CA LEU A 498 10.31 11.04 6.84
C LEU A 498 11.52 11.39 7.71
N PRO A 499 12.33 12.39 7.31
CA PRO A 499 13.45 12.88 8.11
C PRO A 499 12.98 13.36 9.47
N THR A 500 13.73 13.00 10.51
CA THR A 500 13.53 13.48 11.88
C THR A 500 14.74 14.33 12.30
N GLY A 501 14.60 15.12 13.37
CA GLY A 501 15.72 15.95 13.87
C GLY A 501 17.00 15.17 14.20
N LYS A 502 16.90 13.86 14.44
CA LYS A 502 18.03 12.96 14.69
C LYS A 502 18.58 12.31 13.41
N VAL A 503 17.74 12.12 12.39
CA VAL A 503 18.10 11.47 11.12
C VAL A 503 17.64 12.40 9.98
N PRO A 504 18.57 13.13 9.36
CA PRO A 504 18.24 14.20 8.41
C PRO A 504 17.84 13.71 7.02
N LEU A 505 17.96 12.43 6.73
CA LEU A 505 17.60 11.82 5.43
C LEU A 505 16.39 10.90 5.58
N SER A 506 15.52 10.88 4.56
CA SER A 506 14.46 9.90 4.46
C SER A 506 15.06 8.50 4.30
N ARG A 507 14.42 7.50 4.91
CA ARG A 507 14.82 6.09 4.84
C ARG A 507 13.71 5.26 4.23
N ASP A 508 14.07 4.18 3.57
CA ASP A 508 13.10 3.19 3.12
C ASP A 508 12.58 2.41 4.34
N TYR A 509 11.31 2.00 4.29
CA TYR A 509 10.70 1.14 5.30
C TYR A 509 10.76 -0.30 4.80
N ASP A 510 11.95 -0.87 4.84
CA ASP A 510 12.24 -2.21 4.34
C ASP A 510 13.23 -2.96 5.25
N GLY A 511 13.43 -4.23 4.98
CA GLY A 511 14.45 -5.08 5.60
C GLY A 511 14.54 -4.91 7.12
N GLN A 512 15.75 -4.58 7.62
CA GLN A 512 16.04 -4.45 9.04
C GLN A 512 15.24 -3.32 9.72
N VAL A 513 15.00 -2.22 9.00
CA VAL A 513 14.28 -1.06 9.55
C VAL A 513 12.82 -1.41 9.84
N GLY A 514 12.16 -2.08 8.90
CA GLY A 514 10.78 -2.53 9.09
C GLY A 514 10.67 -3.59 10.20
N VAL A 515 11.64 -4.51 10.29
CA VAL A 515 11.69 -5.54 11.34
C VAL A 515 11.87 -4.91 12.73
N GLU A 516 12.78 -3.96 12.88
CA GLU A 516 13.02 -3.27 14.16
C GLU A 516 11.80 -2.46 14.58
N ASP A 517 11.17 -1.75 13.66
CA ASP A 517 9.95 -0.99 13.91
C ASP A 517 8.81 -1.90 14.38
N THR A 518 8.55 -3.00 13.66
CA THR A 518 7.52 -3.98 14.04
C THR A 518 7.81 -4.61 15.41
N ALA A 519 9.08 -4.92 15.69
CA ALA A 519 9.48 -5.46 17.00
C ALA A 519 9.27 -4.44 18.15
N ASP A 520 9.52 -3.16 17.90
CA ASP A 520 9.26 -2.09 18.87
C ASP A 520 7.76 -1.96 19.17
N GLU A 521 6.91 -2.06 18.15
CA GLU A 521 5.45 -2.01 18.32
C GLU A 521 4.92 -3.25 19.06
N VAL A 522 5.40 -4.45 18.77
CA VAL A 522 5.06 -5.66 19.53
C VAL A 522 5.44 -5.50 20.99
N ARG A 523 6.65 -4.97 21.29
CA ARG A 523 7.06 -4.68 22.67
C ARG A 523 6.19 -3.62 23.35
N ALA A 524 5.76 -2.61 22.59
CA ALA A 524 4.88 -1.56 23.10
C ALA A 524 3.49 -2.12 23.47
N LEU A 525 2.91 -2.98 22.64
CA LEU A 525 1.63 -3.64 22.91
C LEU A 525 1.71 -4.58 24.12
N ARG A 526 2.77 -5.37 24.21
CA ARG A 526 2.99 -6.25 25.38
C ARG A 526 3.11 -5.46 26.69
N ARG A 527 3.74 -4.28 26.66
CA ARG A 527 3.78 -3.38 27.84
C ARG A 527 2.42 -2.82 28.23
N LYS A 528 1.49 -2.72 27.29
CA LYS A 528 0.08 -2.35 27.55
C LYS A 528 -0.77 -3.54 28.04
N GLY A 529 -0.18 -4.73 28.20
CA GLY A 529 -0.91 -5.93 28.61
C GLY A 529 -1.56 -6.71 27.48
N ILE A 530 -1.36 -6.31 26.23
CA ILE A 530 -1.87 -7.02 25.05
C ILE A 530 -0.88 -8.13 24.69
N ARG A 531 -1.34 -9.38 24.68
CA ARG A 531 -0.53 -10.51 24.21
C ARG A 531 -0.44 -10.47 22.68
N VAL A 532 0.78 -10.62 22.16
CA VAL A 532 1.02 -10.62 20.71
C VAL A 532 1.80 -11.86 20.33
N ALA A 533 1.23 -12.65 19.43
CA ALA A 533 1.80 -13.88 18.91
C ALA A 533 1.71 -13.93 17.38
N ALA A 534 2.46 -14.81 16.74
CA ALA A 534 2.41 -14.93 15.29
C ALA A 534 2.37 -16.38 14.81
N VAL A 535 1.58 -16.58 13.75
CA VAL A 535 1.62 -17.75 12.89
C VAL A 535 2.47 -17.38 11.68
N PHE A 536 3.67 -17.91 11.62
CA PHE A 536 4.65 -17.58 10.59
C PHE A 536 4.52 -18.49 9.38
N MET A 537 4.37 -17.90 8.21
CA MET A 537 4.18 -18.58 6.93
C MET A 537 5.15 -18.06 5.85
N GLY A 538 6.31 -17.62 6.26
CA GLY A 538 7.34 -17.09 5.38
C GLY A 538 8.38 -18.14 4.96
N GLU A 539 9.32 -17.68 4.16
CA GLU A 539 10.50 -18.44 3.77
C GLU A 539 11.47 -18.60 4.93
N ASN A 540 12.37 -19.59 4.82
CA ASN A 540 13.40 -19.83 5.84
C ASN A 540 14.31 -18.62 6.08
N ALA A 541 14.53 -17.81 5.07
CA ALA A 541 15.30 -16.57 5.16
C ALA A 541 14.71 -15.56 6.17
N ASN A 542 13.38 -15.55 6.33
CA ASN A 542 12.67 -14.62 7.21
C ASN A 542 12.45 -15.15 8.63
N VAL A 543 12.86 -16.39 8.93
CA VAL A 543 12.77 -16.94 10.30
C VAL A 543 13.52 -16.09 11.34
N PRO A 544 14.72 -15.56 11.06
CA PRO A 544 15.41 -14.65 12.00
C PRO A 544 14.60 -13.40 12.28
N ASN A 545 13.96 -12.81 11.27
CA ASN A 545 13.09 -11.63 11.40
C ASN A 545 11.89 -11.94 12.30
N ALA A 546 11.19 -13.04 12.02
CA ALA A 546 10.05 -13.48 12.83
C ALA A 546 10.44 -13.68 14.30
N ARG A 547 11.62 -14.25 14.57
CA ARG A 547 12.14 -14.41 15.93
C ARG A 547 12.53 -13.08 16.57
N ALA A 548 13.08 -12.15 15.82
CA ALA A 548 13.41 -10.81 16.32
C ALA A 548 12.16 -10.03 16.72
N ILE A 549 11.06 -10.19 15.98
CA ILE A 549 9.79 -9.52 16.23
C ILE A 549 9.01 -10.17 17.40
N TYR A 550 8.76 -11.48 17.31
CA TYR A 550 7.79 -12.17 18.19
C TYR A 550 8.45 -12.97 19.32
N GLY A 551 9.74 -13.26 19.20
CA GLY A 551 10.47 -14.06 20.19
C GLY A 551 10.04 -15.52 20.18
N GLN A 552 9.54 -16.00 21.33
CA GLN A 552 9.05 -17.38 21.51
C GLN A 552 7.57 -17.55 21.14
N ASP A 553 6.80 -16.46 21.06
CA ASP A 553 5.38 -16.47 20.75
C ASP A 553 5.17 -16.59 19.22
N LEU A 554 5.85 -17.56 18.62
CA LEU A 554 5.93 -17.80 17.19
C LEU A 554 5.61 -19.25 16.85
N ALA A 555 4.61 -19.47 16.01
CA ALA A 555 4.27 -20.78 15.46
C ALA A 555 4.65 -20.87 13.96
N PRO A 556 5.80 -21.43 13.60
CA PRO A 556 6.16 -21.60 12.20
C PRO A 556 5.33 -22.72 11.57
N ILE A 557 4.66 -22.42 10.45
CA ILE A 557 3.81 -23.35 9.71
C ILE A 557 4.21 -23.33 8.24
N ARG A 558 4.59 -24.50 7.71
CA ARG A 558 4.92 -24.66 6.29
C ARG A 558 3.83 -25.40 5.51
N ARG A 559 3.05 -26.22 6.20
CA ARG A 559 2.01 -27.07 5.64
C ARG A 559 0.78 -27.04 6.52
N MET A 560 -0.38 -27.21 5.92
CA MET A 560 -1.67 -27.15 6.64
C MET A 560 -1.83 -28.23 7.73
N ASP A 561 -1.20 -29.38 7.57
CA ASP A 561 -1.21 -30.44 8.57
C ASP A 561 -0.50 -30.04 9.90
N GLN A 562 0.37 -29.04 9.84
CA GLN A 562 1.08 -28.51 11.00
C GLN A 562 0.27 -27.45 11.77
N LEU A 563 -0.80 -26.90 11.16
CA LEU A 563 -1.56 -25.77 11.72
C LEU A 563 -2.09 -26.10 13.11
N SER A 564 -2.81 -27.20 13.28
CA SER A 564 -3.41 -27.56 14.57
C SER A 564 -2.35 -27.78 15.65
N ALA A 565 -1.23 -28.45 15.31
CA ALA A 565 -0.18 -28.72 16.30
C ALA A 565 0.63 -27.47 16.68
N ALA A 566 0.95 -26.58 15.72
CA ALA A 566 1.77 -25.41 15.97
C ALA A 566 0.94 -24.25 16.54
N ALA A 567 -0.17 -23.88 15.90
CA ALA A 567 -1.06 -22.83 16.38
C ALA A 567 -1.78 -23.25 17.66
N GLY A 568 -2.15 -24.52 17.80
CA GLY A 568 -2.78 -25.04 19.02
C GLY A 568 -1.88 -24.88 20.25
N ARG A 569 -0.60 -25.25 20.14
CA ARG A 569 0.38 -25.04 21.23
C ARG A 569 0.57 -23.54 21.57
N LEU A 570 0.67 -22.70 20.55
CA LEU A 570 0.78 -21.27 20.73
C LEU A 570 -0.43 -20.72 21.48
N ILE A 571 -1.64 -20.98 20.98
CA ILE A 571 -2.89 -20.54 21.60
C ILE A 571 -3.04 -21.08 23.04
N GLN A 572 -2.70 -22.34 23.28
CA GLN A 572 -2.73 -22.93 24.64
C GLN A 572 -1.78 -22.19 25.61
N THR A 573 -0.58 -21.85 25.14
CA THR A 573 0.38 -21.08 25.95
C THR A 573 -0.16 -19.71 26.29
N GLU A 574 -0.71 -19.01 25.29
CA GLU A 574 -1.27 -17.67 25.47
C GLU A 574 -2.51 -17.67 26.37
N ILE A 575 -3.43 -18.66 26.20
CA ILE A 575 -4.59 -18.82 27.09
C ILE A 575 -4.15 -19.06 28.54
N ARG A 576 -3.13 -19.88 28.75
CA ARG A 576 -2.61 -20.15 30.09
C ARG A 576 -2.08 -18.87 30.75
N GLU A 577 -1.37 -18.06 30.02
CA GLU A 577 -0.83 -16.79 30.51
C GLU A 577 -1.90 -15.71 30.73
N LEU A 578 -2.97 -15.73 29.93
CA LEU A 578 -4.11 -14.83 30.10
C LEU A 578 -5.01 -15.26 31.28
N SER A 579 -5.08 -16.56 31.58
CA SER A 579 -5.92 -17.10 32.67
C SER A 579 -5.26 -17.02 34.05
N GLY A 580 -3.92 -16.90 34.12
CA GLY A 580 -3.17 -16.74 35.35
C GLY A 580 -3.03 -15.28 35.74
#